data_8a987f746326433eb611e31df55187c3
#
_entry.id   8a987f746326433eb611e31df55187c3
#
_cell.length_a   1.000
_cell.length_b   1.000
_cell.length_c   1.000
_cell.angle_alpha   90.00
_cell.angle_beta   90.00
_cell.angle_gamma   90.00
#
_symmetry.space_group_name_H-M   'P 1'
#
loop_
_entity.id
_entity.type
_entity.pdbx_description
1 polymer ?
#
loop_
_entity_poly.entity_id
_entity_poly.type
_entity_poly.pdbx_seq_one_letter_code
_entity_poly.pdbx_strand_id
1 'polypeptide(L)'
;MENMYFPNAQPNIIHQKIAASCSKNGTLITQNVDGLDKKAGNKHVIEFHGNLYNIFCTKCHEKISYEEYKESYLHAKDHGIIRPGIVLYGEPINEMVLTESIKAIQNSDLVIIAGTSFVVYPFAQLLAYRQAAAKVWVINNTPVPAPKEVLTIIENAEKVFDKLYI
;
A
#
# COMPACT_ATOMS: atom_id res chain seq x y z
N MET A 1 -1.01 14.21 -12.05
CA MET A 1 0.08 13.24 -11.93
C MET A 1 1.45 13.87 -11.76
N GLU A 2 1.80 14.95 -12.43
CA GLU A 2 3.13 15.57 -12.34
C GLU A 2 3.59 15.84 -10.89
N ASN A 3 2.69 16.27 -10.03
CA ASN A 3 2.98 16.53 -8.61
C ASN A 3 3.10 15.25 -7.73
N MET A 4 2.93 14.07 -8.30
CA MET A 4 3.02 12.77 -7.59
C MET A 4 4.05 11.83 -8.23
N TYR A 5 4.64 12.21 -9.35
CA TYR A 5 5.59 11.37 -10.09
C TYR A 5 7.02 11.68 -9.67
N PHE A 6 7.58 10.88 -8.80
CA PHE A 6 8.93 11.02 -8.24
C PHE A 6 9.79 9.78 -8.51
N PRO A 7 10.19 9.50 -9.77
CA PRO A 7 10.89 8.25 -10.13
C PRO A 7 12.23 8.08 -9.41
N ASN A 8 12.84 9.18 -8.99
CA ASN A 8 14.12 9.19 -8.28
C ASN A 8 13.98 9.09 -6.75
N ALA A 9 12.75 9.06 -6.22
CA ALA A 9 12.54 8.87 -4.79
C ALA A 9 13.16 7.55 -4.32
N GLN A 10 13.74 7.57 -3.13
CA GLN A 10 14.40 6.41 -2.53
C GLN A 10 13.64 5.92 -1.30
N PRO A 11 13.60 4.60 -1.06
CA PRO A 11 13.05 4.05 0.16
C PRO A 11 13.76 4.58 1.39
N ASN A 12 13.00 4.93 2.42
CA ASN A 12 13.54 5.32 3.73
C ASN A 12 13.74 4.09 4.64
N ILE A 13 14.15 4.33 5.88
CA ILE A 13 14.41 3.28 6.86
C ILE A 13 13.17 2.42 7.16
N ILE A 14 11.96 3.00 7.14
CA ILE A 14 10.72 2.25 7.38
C ILE A 14 10.53 1.20 6.29
N HIS A 15 10.64 1.57 5.01
CA HIS A 15 10.52 0.65 3.88
C HIS A 15 11.53 -0.50 4.00
N GLN A 16 12.78 -0.19 4.38
CA GLN A 16 13.85 -1.20 4.54
C GLN A 16 13.55 -2.18 5.68
N LYS A 17 13.11 -1.67 6.84
CA LYS A 17 12.74 -2.49 8.00
C LYS A 17 11.53 -3.38 7.70
N ILE A 18 10.51 -2.83 7.05
CA ILE A 18 9.34 -3.62 6.62
C ILE A 18 9.75 -4.70 5.62
N ALA A 19 10.60 -4.37 4.63
CA ALA A 19 11.10 -5.35 3.67
C ALA A 19 11.85 -6.49 4.37
N ALA A 20 12.71 -6.18 5.34
CA ALA A 20 13.42 -7.17 6.14
C ALA A 20 12.48 -8.07 6.94
N SER A 21 11.44 -7.49 7.55
CA SER A 21 10.44 -8.25 8.31
C SER A 21 9.61 -9.15 7.39
N CYS A 22 9.15 -8.63 6.27
CA CYS A 22 8.36 -9.39 5.29
C CYS A 22 9.16 -10.53 4.65
N SER A 23 10.49 -10.40 4.54
CA SER A 23 11.35 -11.47 4.00
C SER A 23 11.37 -12.73 4.88
N LYS A 24 11.02 -12.62 6.17
CA LYS A 24 10.95 -13.73 7.11
C LYS A 24 9.59 -14.43 7.03
N ASN A 25 8.50 -13.72 7.28
CA ASN A 25 7.14 -14.30 7.30
C ASN A 25 6.02 -13.25 7.22
N GLY A 26 6.32 -12.01 6.91
CA GLY A 26 5.34 -10.94 6.89
C GLY A 26 4.77 -10.64 5.51
N THR A 27 3.67 -9.92 5.49
CA THR A 27 3.08 -9.33 4.27
C THR A 27 2.74 -7.88 4.54
N LEU A 28 3.15 -6.99 3.66
CA LEU A 28 2.75 -5.59 3.69
C LEU A 28 1.50 -5.39 2.82
N ILE A 29 0.47 -4.77 3.39
CA ILE A 29 -0.67 -4.24 2.64
C ILE A 29 -0.55 -2.72 2.70
N THR A 30 -0.28 -2.08 1.58
CA THR A 30 -0.03 -0.63 1.54
C THR A 30 -1.11 0.13 0.76
N GLN A 31 -1.46 1.31 1.26
CA GLN A 31 -2.30 2.29 0.54
C GLN A 31 -1.44 3.22 -0.34
N ASN A 32 -0.12 3.22 -0.16
CA ASN A 32 0.78 4.03 -0.96
C ASN A 32 0.84 3.51 -2.40
N VAL A 33 0.95 4.44 -3.33
CA VAL A 33 0.98 4.16 -4.78
C VAL A 33 2.33 4.45 -5.41
N ASP A 34 3.34 4.78 -4.58
CA ASP A 34 4.67 5.26 -4.98
C ASP A 34 5.67 4.15 -5.35
N GLY A 35 5.31 2.88 -5.08
CA GLY A 35 6.14 1.72 -5.37
C GLY A 35 7.42 1.60 -4.53
N LEU A 36 7.62 2.44 -3.52
CA LEU A 36 8.85 2.47 -2.72
C LEU A 36 9.07 1.20 -1.91
N ASP A 37 7.99 0.53 -1.47
CA ASP A 37 8.09 -0.73 -0.75
C ASP A 37 8.73 -1.83 -1.61
N LYS A 38 8.30 -1.96 -2.87
CA LYS A 38 8.92 -2.89 -3.83
C LYS A 38 10.35 -2.48 -4.17
N LYS A 39 10.60 -1.17 -4.32
CA LYS A 39 11.95 -0.61 -4.55
C LYS A 39 12.90 -0.89 -3.37
N ALA A 40 12.38 -1.01 -2.15
CA ALA A 40 13.13 -1.45 -0.97
C ALA A 40 13.49 -2.95 -0.97
N GLY A 41 13.05 -3.70 -1.99
CA GLY A 41 13.28 -5.15 -2.12
C GLY A 41 12.22 -6.02 -1.46
N ASN A 42 11.12 -5.46 -0.97
CA ASN A 42 10.03 -6.24 -0.40
C ASN A 42 9.28 -7.00 -1.51
N LYS A 43 9.30 -8.34 -1.43
CA LYS A 43 8.62 -9.23 -2.38
C LYS A 43 7.20 -9.61 -1.95
N HIS A 44 6.83 -9.29 -0.71
CA HIS A 44 5.53 -9.60 -0.10
C HIS A 44 4.73 -8.33 0.12
N VAL A 45 4.43 -7.61 -0.98
CA VAL A 45 3.68 -6.35 -0.97
C VAL A 45 2.38 -6.50 -1.74
N ILE A 46 1.28 -6.18 -1.10
CA ILE A 46 -0.04 -6.00 -1.69
C ILE A 46 -0.29 -4.50 -1.83
N GLU A 47 -0.24 -3.98 -3.05
CA GLU A 47 -0.52 -2.58 -3.38
C GLU A 47 -2.03 -2.37 -3.46
N PHE A 48 -2.67 -2.09 -2.31
CA PHE A 48 -4.12 -2.07 -2.17
C PHE A 48 -4.82 -1.06 -3.09
N HIS A 49 -4.20 0.09 -3.31
CA HIS A 49 -4.69 1.13 -4.22
C HIS A 49 -3.92 1.15 -5.56
N GLY A 50 -3.18 0.10 -5.86
CA GLY A 50 -2.41 0.00 -7.10
C GLY A 50 -1.08 0.74 -7.07
N ASN A 51 -0.55 1.06 -8.28
CA ASN A 51 0.77 1.64 -8.43
C ASN A 51 0.78 2.72 -9.52
N LEU A 52 1.31 3.89 -9.19
CA LEU A 52 1.35 5.06 -10.05
C LEU A 52 2.21 4.86 -11.31
N TYR A 53 3.24 4.02 -11.22
CA TYR A 53 4.18 3.74 -12.33
C TYR A 53 3.69 2.63 -13.26
N ASN A 54 2.56 2.00 -12.95
CA ASN A 54 1.92 1.05 -13.83
C ASN A 54 0.92 1.78 -14.75
N ILE A 55 1.43 2.42 -15.80
CA ILE A 55 0.63 3.18 -16.76
C ILE A 55 0.23 2.24 -17.90
N PHE A 56 -1.04 2.25 -18.30
CA PHE A 56 -1.56 1.36 -19.34
C PHE A 56 -2.72 1.99 -20.11
N CYS A 57 -2.97 1.46 -21.32
CA CYS A 57 -4.16 1.77 -22.11
C CYS A 57 -5.36 0.97 -21.58
N THR A 58 -6.49 1.63 -21.32
CA THR A 58 -7.70 0.96 -20.80
C THR A 58 -8.39 0.05 -21.82
N LYS A 59 -8.06 0.17 -23.11
CA LYS A 59 -8.69 -0.59 -24.19
C LYS A 59 -7.91 -1.84 -24.58
N CYS A 60 -6.61 -1.72 -24.85
CA CYS A 60 -5.78 -2.85 -25.25
C CYS A 60 -4.89 -3.41 -24.12
N HIS A 61 -4.89 -2.77 -22.94
CA HIS A 61 -4.10 -3.14 -21.76
C HIS A 61 -2.57 -3.10 -21.99
N GLU A 62 -2.12 -2.49 -23.09
CA GLU A 62 -0.71 -2.30 -23.35
C GLU A 62 -0.09 -1.36 -22.33
N LYS A 63 1.10 -1.73 -21.83
CA LYS A 63 1.86 -0.89 -20.90
C LYS A 63 2.44 0.30 -21.65
N ILE A 64 2.23 1.49 -21.11
CA ILE A 64 2.61 2.77 -21.72
C ILE A 64 3.72 3.42 -20.88
N SER A 65 4.65 4.10 -21.56
CA SER A 65 5.68 4.88 -20.88
C SER A 65 5.11 6.16 -20.26
N TYR A 66 5.82 6.71 -19.27
CA TYR A 66 5.43 7.98 -18.69
C TYR A 66 5.56 9.13 -19.69
N GLU A 67 6.56 9.09 -20.56
CA GLU A 67 6.81 10.06 -21.62
C GLU A 67 5.61 10.12 -22.58
N GLU A 68 5.14 8.97 -23.05
CA GLU A 68 3.98 8.88 -23.93
C GLU A 68 2.69 9.36 -23.21
N TYR A 69 2.51 9.00 -21.95
CA TYR A 69 1.38 9.48 -21.16
C TYR A 69 1.38 11.01 -20.95
N LYS A 70 2.57 11.64 -20.89
CA LYS A 70 2.68 13.10 -20.81
C LYS A 70 2.27 13.80 -22.11
N GLU A 71 2.55 13.18 -23.25
CA GLU A 71 2.23 13.74 -24.57
C GLU A 71 0.74 13.66 -24.87
N SER A 72 0.08 12.55 -24.50
CA SER A 72 -1.33 12.33 -24.76
C SER A 72 -1.95 11.41 -23.72
N TYR A 73 -3.20 11.72 -23.34
CA TYR A 73 -4.01 10.79 -22.55
C TYR A 73 -4.74 9.75 -23.43
N LEU A 74 -4.58 9.80 -24.75
CA LEU A 74 -5.12 8.83 -25.70
C LEU A 74 -3.99 8.02 -26.32
N HIS A 75 -4.14 6.71 -26.30
CA HIS A 75 -3.19 5.79 -26.92
C HIS A 75 -3.23 5.92 -28.45
N ALA A 76 -2.08 6.14 -29.09
CA ALA A 76 -1.99 6.39 -30.52
C ALA A 76 -2.53 5.23 -31.37
N LYS A 77 -2.41 3.99 -30.90
CA LYS A 77 -2.77 2.77 -31.61
C LYS A 77 -4.28 2.54 -31.74
N ASP A 78 -5.05 2.84 -30.69
CA ASP A 78 -6.46 2.43 -30.60
C ASP A 78 -7.38 3.47 -29.98
N HIS A 79 -6.84 4.66 -29.69
CA HIS A 79 -7.55 5.77 -29.02
C HIS A 79 -8.16 5.41 -27.66
N GLY A 80 -7.63 4.36 -26.99
CA GLY A 80 -7.99 4.03 -25.62
C GLY A 80 -7.41 5.07 -24.65
N ILE A 81 -8.08 5.27 -23.53
CA ILE A 81 -7.58 6.19 -22.48
C ILE A 81 -6.35 5.58 -21.83
N ILE A 82 -5.29 6.36 -21.73
CA ILE A 82 -4.07 6.01 -20.99
C ILE A 82 -4.23 6.52 -19.56
N ARG A 83 -4.00 5.65 -18.58
CA ARG A 83 -4.06 6.02 -17.16
C ARG A 83 -3.08 5.22 -16.31
N PRO A 84 -2.69 5.77 -15.13
CA PRO A 84 -1.97 4.99 -14.13
C PRO A 84 -2.88 3.94 -13.49
N GLY A 85 -2.29 2.82 -13.09
CA GLY A 85 -2.97 1.69 -12.46
C GLY A 85 -3.20 1.91 -10.96
N ILE A 86 -3.84 3.03 -10.62
CA ILE A 86 -4.24 3.36 -9.24
C ILE A 86 -5.76 3.39 -9.13
N VAL A 87 -6.24 3.13 -7.92
CA VAL A 87 -7.67 3.22 -7.58
C VAL A 87 -7.99 4.66 -7.18
N LEU A 88 -8.94 5.27 -7.88
CA LEU A 88 -9.44 6.61 -7.58
C LEU A 88 -10.69 6.54 -6.70
N TYR A 89 -11.07 7.68 -6.09
CA TYR A 89 -12.32 7.76 -5.33
C TYR A 89 -13.52 7.38 -6.20
N GLY A 90 -14.35 6.46 -5.67
CA GLY A 90 -15.51 5.93 -6.38
C GLY A 90 -15.20 4.71 -7.25
N GLU A 91 -13.94 4.33 -7.45
CA GLU A 91 -13.58 3.10 -8.15
C GLU A 91 -13.53 1.91 -7.18
N PRO A 92 -13.93 0.70 -7.62
CA PRO A 92 -13.82 -0.50 -6.80
C PRO A 92 -12.36 -0.93 -6.64
N ILE A 93 -12.04 -1.53 -5.50
CA ILE A 93 -10.78 -2.26 -5.30
C ILE A 93 -10.83 -3.54 -6.16
N ASN A 94 -9.71 -3.91 -6.75
CA ASN A 94 -9.58 -5.17 -7.47
C ASN A 94 -9.89 -6.35 -6.54
N GLU A 95 -10.77 -7.26 -6.98
CA GLU A 95 -11.24 -8.40 -6.16
C GLU A 95 -10.12 -9.33 -5.71
N MET A 96 -9.11 -9.56 -6.55
CA MET A 96 -7.94 -10.36 -6.18
C MET A 96 -7.16 -9.69 -5.07
N VAL A 97 -6.89 -8.38 -5.20
CA VAL A 97 -6.17 -7.58 -4.19
C VAL A 97 -6.92 -7.60 -2.85
N LEU A 98 -8.23 -7.43 -2.88
CA LEU A 98 -9.06 -7.50 -1.67
C LEU A 98 -8.99 -8.89 -1.03
N THR A 99 -9.15 -9.95 -1.83
CA THR A 99 -9.10 -11.34 -1.37
C THR A 99 -7.75 -11.70 -0.77
N GLU A 100 -6.65 -11.32 -1.41
CA GLU A 100 -5.29 -11.54 -0.92
C GLU A 100 -5.03 -10.78 0.39
N SER A 101 -5.52 -9.53 0.48
CA SER A 101 -5.43 -8.73 1.70
C SER A 101 -6.18 -9.38 2.86
N ILE A 102 -7.40 -9.83 2.63
CA ILE A 102 -8.19 -10.56 3.65
C ILE A 102 -7.47 -11.82 4.11
N LYS A 103 -6.96 -12.63 3.17
CA LYS A 103 -6.19 -13.85 3.51
C LYS A 103 -4.95 -13.54 4.33
N ALA A 104 -4.21 -12.48 3.98
CA ALA A 104 -3.03 -12.07 4.73
C ALA A 104 -3.38 -11.71 6.19
N ILE A 105 -4.45 -10.93 6.39
CA ILE A 105 -4.93 -10.56 7.73
C ILE A 105 -5.45 -11.78 8.51
N GLN A 106 -6.19 -12.69 7.87
CA GLN A 106 -6.71 -13.89 8.51
C GLN A 106 -5.60 -14.86 8.99
N ASN A 107 -4.47 -14.87 8.32
CA ASN A 107 -3.35 -15.75 8.64
C ASN A 107 -2.32 -15.10 9.59
N SER A 108 -2.57 -13.86 10.04
CA SER A 108 -1.64 -13.13 10.90
C SER A 108 -1.91 -13.38 12.37
N ASP A 109 -0.86 -13.55 13.16
CA ASP A 109 -0.87 -13.53 14.62
C ASP A 109 -0.55 -12.14 15.20
N LEU A 110 0.04 -11.26 14.38
CA LEU A 110 0.30 -9.86 14.69
C LEU A 110 -0.04 -8.98 13.48
N VAL A 111 -0.86 -7.95 13.69
CA VAL A 111 -1.16 -6.91 12.70
C VAL A 111 -0.58 -5.59 13.19
N ILE A 112 0.33 -4.99 12.43
CA ILE A 112 0.88 -3.67 12.71
C ILE A 112 0.26 -2.67 11.73
N ILE A 113 -0.39 -1.64 12.27
CA ILE A 113 -1.00 -0.55 11.51
C ILE A 113 -0.14 0.69 11.72
N ALA A 114 0.40 1.27 10.65
CA ALA A 114 1.29 2.43 10.77
C ALA A 114 0.93 3.53 9.77
N GLY A 115 1.00 4.79 10.22
CA GLY A 115 0.91 5.97 9.37
C GLY A 115 -0.42 6.16 8.63
N THR A 116 -1.55 5.66 9.17
CA THR A 116 -2.87 5.82 8.56
C THR A 116 -3.86 6.48 9.50
N SER A 117 -4.78 7.28 8.93
CA SER A 117 -5.93 7.82 9.67
C SER A 117 -6.95 6.76 10.06
N PHE A 118 -6.87 5.58 9.46
CA PHE A 118 -7.77 4.43 9.65
C PHE A 118 -9.25 4.72 9.36
N VAL A 119 -9.52 5.71 8.49
CA VAL A 119 -10.89 6.12 8.10
C VAL A 119 -11.23 5.82 6.64
N VAL A 120 -10.26 5.39 5.83
CA VAL A 120 -10.45 5.11 4.40
C VAL A 120 -11.02 3.70 4.22
N TYR A 121 -12.21 3.60 3.65
CA TYR A 121 -12.88 2.35 3.32
C TYR A 121 -12.59 1.94 1.87
N PRO A 122 -12.49 0.61 1.56
CA PRO A 122 -12.67 -0.53 2.46
C PRO A 122 -11.43 -0.93 3.26
N PHE A 123 -10.29 -0.25 3.15
CA PHE A 123 -9.03 -0.61 3.82
C PHE A 123 -9.18 -0.72 5.34
N ALA A 124 -9.88 0.22 5.98
CA ALA A 124 -10.12 0.20 7.42
C ALA A 124 -10.91 -1.05 7.90
N GLN A 125 -11.73 -1.66 7.02
CA GLN A 125 -12.48 -2.88 7.32
C GLN A 125 -11.62 -4.14 7.34
N LEU A 126 -10.43 -4.14 6.76
CA LEU A 126 -9.56 -5.33 6.71
C LEU A 126 -9.27 -5.87 8.09
N LEU A 127 -9.13 -5.01 9.11
CA LEU A 127 -8.88 -5.43 10.49
C LEU A 127 -9.99 -6.31 11.06
N ALA A 128 -11.22 -6.19 10.60
CA ALA A 128 -12.34 -7.03 11.05
C ALA A 128 -12.18 -8.50 10.69
N TYR A 129 -11.35 -8.82 9.70
CA TYR A 129 -11.08 -10.20 9.27
C TYR A 129 -9.98 -10.90 10.08
N ARG A 130 -9.31 -10.19 11.03
CA ARG A 130 -8.25 -10.79 11.85
C ARG A 130 -8.76 -11.93 12.72
N GLN A 131 -7.89 -12.85 13.06
CA GLN A 131 -8.17 -13.84 14.11
C GLN A 131 -8.41 -13.16 15.46
N ALA A 132 -9.29 -13.72 16.27
CA ALA A 132 -9.59 -13.17 17.61
C ALA A 132 -8.36 -13.10 18.51
N ALA A 133 -7.42 -14.05 18.37
CA ALA A 133 -6.18 -14.10 19.14
C ALA A 133 -5.06 -13.21 18.58
N ALA A 134 -5.22 -12.67 17.37
CA ALA A 134 -4.20 -11.83 16.74
C ALA A 134 -4.00 -10.53 17.52
N LYS A 135 -2.74 -10.22 17.82
CA LYS A 135 -2.35 -8.96 18.42
C LYS A 135 -2.44 -7.83 17.38
N VAL A 136 -2.80 -6.63 17.86
CA VAL A 136 -2.87 -5.45 16.99
C VAL A 136 -2.05 -4.33 17.61
N TRP A 137 -1.12 -3.78 16.84
CA TRP A 137 -0.37 -2.58 17.20
C TRP A 137 -0.71 -1.45 16.25
N VAL A 138 -0.88 -0.25 16.80
CA VAL A 138 -1.09 0.98 16.02
C VAL A 138 0.05 1.93 16.30
N ILE A 139 0.75 2.36 15.26
CA ILE A 139 1.87 3.30 15.32
C ILE A 139 1.46 4.53 14.51
N ASN A 140 1.28 5.67 15.17
CA ASN A 140 0.89 6.88 14.46
C ASN A 140 1.38 8.14 15.21
N ASN A 141 1.57 9.24 14.49
CA ASN A 141 1.96 10.52 15.07
C ASN A 141 0.86 11.17 15.92
N THR A 142 -0.40 10.82 15.64
CA THR A 142 -1.58 11.34 16.34
C THR A 142 -2.48 10.19 16.77
N PRO A 143 -3.31 10.38 17.82
CA PRO A 143 -4.30 9.38 18.19
C PRO A 143 -5.24 9.06 17.03
N VAL A 144 -5.51 7.77 16.83
CA VAL A 144 -6.52 7.28 15.90
C VAL A 144 -7.58 6.47 16.65
N PRO A 145 -8.81 6.42 16.15
CA PRO A 145 -9.84 5.57 16.74
C PRO A 145 -9.38 4.10 16.71
N ALA A 146 -9.12 3.51 17.87
CA ALA A 146 -8.73 2.12 17.99
C ALA A 146 -9.49 1.46 19.16
N PRO A 147 -9.80 0.14 19.06
CA PRO A 147 -10.35 -0.61 20.20
C PRO A 147 -9.42 -0.57 21.42
N LYS A 148 -9.99 -0.71 22.63
CA LYS A 148 -9.22 -0.61 23.90
C LYS A 148 -8.13 -1.69 24.04
N GLU A 149 -8.30 -2.83 23.38
CA GLU A 149 -7.38 -3.97 23.44
C GLU A 149 -6.16 -3.81 22.49
N VAL A 150 -6.10 -2.70 21.75
CA VAL A 150 -5.04 -2.44 20.78
C VAL A 150 -3.91 -1.66 21.43
N LEU A 151 -2.66 -2.14 21.28
CA LEU A 151 -1.49 -1.38 21.70
C LEU A 151 -1.29 -0.18 20.75
N THR A 152 -1.47 1.02 21.28
CA THR A 152 -1.28 2.26 20.52
C THR A 152 0.02 2.95 20.93
N ILE A 153 0.88 3.22 19.95
CA ILE A 153 2.15 3.95 20.12
C ILE A 153 2.01 5.27 19.37
N ILE A 154 1.95 6.38 20.12
CA ILE A 154 1.87 7.75 19.54
C ILE A 154 3.29 8.29 19.45
N GLU A 155 3.94 8.06 18.32
CA GLU A 155 5.30 8.49 18.03
C GLU A 155 5.54 8.46 16.52
N ASN A 156 6.58 9.15 16.07
CA ASN A 156 7.05 9.06 14.70
C ASN A 156 7.39 7.61 14.32
N ALA A 157 6.82 7.12 13.22
CA ALA A 157 6.99 5.75 12.80
C ALA A 157 8.45 5.38 12.54
N GLU A 158 9.29 6.29 12.03
CA GLU A 158 10.73 6.03 11.83
C GLU A 158 11.42 5.67 13.14
N LYS A 159 11.16 6.43 14.22
CA LYS A 159 11.74 6.17 15.53
C LYS A 159 11.29 4.84 16.13
N VAL A 160 10.05 4.44 15.85
CA VAL A 160 9.51 3.16 16.33
C VAL A 160 10.13 2.01 15.54
N PHE A 161 10.07 2.08 14.20
CA PHE A 161 10.61 1.02 13.33
C PHE A 161 12.13 0.85 13.47
N ASP A 162 12.88 1.92 13.74
CA ASP A 162 14.32 1.82 14.01
C ASP A 162 14.64 0.94 15.22
N LYS A 163 13.77 0.95 16.25
CA LYS A 163 13.90 0.18 17.48
C LYS A 163 13.22 -1.20 17.42
N LEU A 164 12.39 -1.47 16.43
CA LEU A 164 11.73 -2.77 16.30
C LEU A 164 12.72 -3.82 15.80
N TYR A 165 12.85 -4.89 16.57
CA TYR A 165 13.54 -6.13 16.20
C TYR A 165 12.47 -7.16 15.80
N ILE A 166 12.02 -7.11 14.55
CA ILE A 166 11.03 -8.01 13.94
C ILE A 166 11.63 -8.77 12.77
#